data_08d1906caa906595d0cc89ac4e5b4ffb
#
_entry.id   08d1906caa906595d0cc89ac4e5b4ffb
#
_cell.length_a   1.000
_cell.length_b   1.000
_cell.length_c   1.000
_cell.angle_alpha   90.00
_cell.angle_beta   90.00
_cell.angle_gamma   90.00
#
_symmetry.space_group_name_H-M   'P 1'
#
loop_
_entity.id
_entity.type
_entity.pdbx_description
1 polymer ?
#
loop_
_entity_poly.entity_id
_entity_poly.type
_entity_poly.pdbx_seq_one_letter_code
_entity_poly.pdbx_strand_id
1 'polypeptide(L)'
;MTALRWACALATLAALVLVSAHSSAVSARPPVAAPCSASAVTGQLTHVASDGVVAYGCEGHWAYAWVIAGTGTARVAVTELLSFDGRVWRPVSRQQRCRPATLPAQIYRRACFSN
;
A
#
# COMPACT_ATOMS: atom_id res chain seq x y z
N MET A 1 -24.12 -71.42 50.28
CA MET A 1 -22.91 -71.08 49.52
C MET A 1 -23.31 -70.00 48.49
N THR A 2 -23.22 -68.77 48.87
CA THR A 2 -23.68 -67.65 48.05
C THR A 2 -22.50 -66.64 47.95
N ALA A 3 -21.91 -66.57 46.79
CA ALA A 3 -20.82 -65.66 46.47
C ALA A 3 -21.38 -64.24 46.17
N LEU A 4 -21.09 -63.30 47.04
CA LEU A 4 -21.45 -61.90 46.88
C LEU A 4 -20.45 -61.21 45.94
N ARG A 5 -20.87 -60.81 44.76
CA ARG A 5 -20.07 -60.04 43.80
C ARG A 5 -20.29 -58.55 44.05
N TRP A 6 -19.22 -57.91 44.51
CA TRP A 6 -19.16 -56.43 44.59
C TRP A 6 -18.77 -55.88 43.23
N ALA A 7 -19.66 -55.12 42.62
CA ALA A 7 -19.36 -54.36 41.44
C ALA A 7 -18.92 -52.97 41.85
N CYS A 8 -17.63 -52.64 41.67
CA CYS A 8 -17.14 -51.24 41.80
C CYS A 8 -17.45 -50.48 40.53
N ALA A 9 -18.40 -49.55 40.65
CA ALA A 9 -18.64 -48.55 39.58
C ALA A 9 -17.62 -47.43 39.70
N LEU A 10 -16.66 -47.37 38.79
CA LEU A 10 -15.78 -46.23 38.60
C LEU A 10 -16.48 -45.16 37.78
N ALA A 11 -16.90 -44.10 38.46
CA ALA A 11 -17.37 -42.90 37.80
C ALA A 11 -16.22 -42.06 37.33
N THR A 12 -15.94 -42.07 36.03
CA THR A 12 -14.96 -41.16 35.38
C THR A 12 -15.62 -39.82 35.16
N LEU A 13 -15.27 -38.81 35.96
CA LEU A 13 -15.59 -37.42 35.68
C LEU A 13 -14.70 -36.91 34.52
N ALA A 14 -15.28 -36.79 33.34
CA ALA A 14 -14.63 -36.08 32.23
C ALA A 14 -14.79 -34.56 32.46
N ALA A 15 -13.73 -33.90 32.91
CA ALA A 15 -13.67 -32.46 32.95
C ALA A 15 -13.48 -31.91 31.53
N LEU A 16 -14.57 -31.36 30.96
CA LEU A 16 -14.49 -30.58 29.71
C LEU A 16 -13.82 -29.23 30.02
N VAL A 17 -12.56 -29.12 29.68
CA VAL A 17 -11.84 -27.82 29.67
C VAL A 17 -12.30 -27.08 28.41
N LEU A 18 -13.23 -26.14 28.57
CA LEU A 18 -13.61 -25.16 27.56
C LEU A 18 -12.43 -24.19 27.39
N VAL A 19 -11.57 -24.44 26.44
CA VAL A 19 -10.56 -23.45 25.99
C VAL A 19 -11.31 -22.36 25.23
N SER A 20 -11.63 -21.26 25.90
CA SER A 20 -12.14 -20.06 25.27
C SER A 20 -11.00 -19.44 24.46
N ALA A 21 -11.00 -19.69 23.15
CA ALA A 21 -10.13 -18.99 22.23
C ALA A 21 -10.59 -17.52 22.16
N HIS A 22 -9.95 -16.67 22.93
CA HIS A 22 -10.11 -15.23 22.80
C HIS A 22 -9.40 -14.81 21.52
N SER A 23 -10.16 -14.76 20.41
CA SER A 23 -9.73 -14.11 19.19
C SER A 23 -9.66 -12.62 19.48
N SER A 24 -8.48 -12.13 19.82
CA SER A 24 -8.21 -10.69 19.84
C SER A 24 -8.34 -10.19 18.42
N ALA A 25 -9.47 -9.57 18.08
CA ALA A 25 -9.62 -8.85 16.83
C ALA A 25 -8.60 -7.70 16.86
N VAL A 26 -7.48 -7.87 16.15
CA VAL A 26 -6.54 -6.78 15.89
C VAL A 26 -7.30 -5.80 15.02
N SER A 27 -7.67 -4.64 15.59
CA SER A 27 -8.28 -3.55 14.86
C SER A 27 -7.24 -3.06 13.84
N ALA A 28 -7.34 -3.53 12.60
CA ALA A 28 -6.49 -3.06 11.53
C ALA A 28 -6.77 -1.57 11.34
N ARG A 29 -5.76 -0.72 11.56
CA ARG A 29 -5.83 0.70 11.26
C ARG A 29 -6.15 0.82 9.76
N PRO A 30 -7.20 1.57 9.36
CA PRO A 30 -7.49 1.73 7.94
C PRO A 30 -6.27 2.31 7.23
N PRO A 31 -5.96 1.86 6.00
CA PRO A 31 -4.82 2.39 5.25
C PRO A 31 -4.97 3.90 5.10
N VAL A 32 -3.90 4.63 5.34
CA VAL A 32 -3.86 6.08 5.13
C VAL A 32 -4.04 6.35 3.64
N ALA A 33 -5.07 7.10 3.27
CA ALA A 33 -5.26 7.51 1.89
C ALA A 33 -4.08 8.39 1.44
N ALA A 34 -3.55 8.11 0.26
CA ALA A 34 -2.46 8.90 -0.31
C ALA A 34 -2.97 10.30 -0.68
N PRO A 35 -2.36 11.40 -0.19
CA PRO A 35 -2.78 12.75 -0.52
C PRO A 35 -2.48 13.03 -1.99
N CYS A 36 -3.50 13.46 -2.75
CA CYS A 36 -3.36 13.77 -4.17
C CYS A 36 -3.46 15.29 -4.39
N SER A 37 -2.35 15.96 -4.22
CA SER A 37 -2.17 17.38 -4.56
C SER A 37 -0.84 17.57 -5.26
N ALA A 38 -0.68 18.67 -6.00
CA ALA A 38 0.59 18.98 -6.66
C ALA A 38 1.76 18.97 -5.67
N SER A 39 1.62 19.65 -4.54
CA SER A 39 2.66 19.74 -3.52
C SER A 39 2.96 18.37 -2.87
N ALA A 40 1.94 17.55 -2.61
CA ALA A 40 2.16 16.23 -2.05
C ALA A 40 2.88 15.30 -3.03
N VAL A 41 2.44 15.26 -4.28
CA VAL A 41 3.00 14.38 -5.31
C VAL A 41 4.43 14.78 -5.66
N THR A 42 4.74 16.09 -5.73
CA THR A 42 6.06 16.56 -6.16
C THR A 42 7.01 16.93 -5.02
N GLY A 43 6.55 16.84 -3.77
CA GLY A 43 7.30 17.31 -2.58
C GLY A 43 8.66 16.62 -2.36
N GLN A 44 8.85 15.41 -2.88
CA GLN A 44 10.12 14.68 -2.79
C GLN A 44 10.99 14.83 -4.06
N LEU A 45 10.52 15.56 -5.06
CA LEU A 45 11.29 15.85 -6.26
C LEU A 45 12.18 17.08 -6.02
N THR A 46 13.49 16.91 -6.15
CA THR A 46 14.47 17.97 -5.82
C THR A 46 14.81 18.87 -6.99
N HIS A 47 14.38 18.54 -8.19
CA HIS A 47 14.78 19.20 -9.44
C HIS A 47 13.65 19.98 -10.12
N VAL A 48 12.45 20.00 -9.54
CA VAL A 48 11.29 20.66 -10.13
C VAL A 48 11.42 22.17 -9.96
N ALA A 49 11.21 22.91 -11.05
CA ALA A 49 11.15 24.37 -11.00
C ALA A 49 9.95 24.82 -10.13
N SER A 50 10.03 26.00 -9.53
CA SER A 50 9.01 26.53 -8.63
C SER A 50 7.60 26.64 -9.27
N ASP A 51 7.55 26.85 -10.57
CA ASP A 51 6.35 26.91 -11.41
C ASP A 51 6.19 25.66 -12.31
N GLY A 52 6.89 24.59 -11.98
CA GLY A 52 7.18 23.51 -12.90
C GLY A 52 6.20 22.35 -12.89
N VAL A 53 5.10 22.36 -12.13
CA VAL A 53 4.10 21.29 -12.16
C VAL A 53 3.11 21.56 -13.29
N VAL A 54 3.18 20.79 -14.38
CA VAL A 54 2.32 20.93 -15.55
C VAL A 54 1.03 20.14 -15.38
N ALA A 55 1.14 18.90 -14.93
CA ALA A 55 0.01 18.02 -14.67
C ALA A 55 0.41 16.93 -13.67
N TYR A 56 -0.55 16.41 -12.96
CA TYR A 56 -0.37 15.26 -12.08
C TYR A 56 -1.69 14.49 -11.95
N GLY A 57 -1.62 13.27 -11.47
CA GLY A 57 -2.79 12.48 -11.14
C GLY A 57 -2.39 11.28 -10.30
N CYS A 58 -3.36 10.80 -9.51
CA CYS A 58 -3.17 9.69 -8.60
C CYS A 58 -4.26 8.64 -8.81
N GLU A 59 -3.89 7.38 -8.59
CA GLU A 59 -4.82 6.26 -8.54
C GLU A 59 -4.27 5.23 -7.55
N GLY A 60 -4.96 5.02 -6.43
CA GLY A 60 -4.49 4.20 -5.33
C GLY A 60 -3.17 4.74 -4.76
N HIS A 61 -2.15 3.91 -4.72
CA HIS A 61 -0.80 4.28 -4.26
C HIS A 61 0.17 4.62 -5.41
N TRP A 62 -0.37 4.92 -6.60
CA TRP A 62 0.40 5.33 -7.77
C TRP A 62 0.05 6.75 -8.18
N ALA A 63 1.05 7.48 -8.64
CA ALA A 63 0.86 8.80 -9.21
C ALA A 63 1.80 9.03 -10.41
N TYR A 64 1.41 9.94 -11.28
CA TYR A 64 2.29 10.53 -12.26
C TYR A 64 2.40 12.03 -12.01
N ALA A 65 3.50 12.61 -12.43
CA ALA A 65 3.68 14.05 -12.50
C ALA A 65 4.43 14.42 -13.77
N TRP A 66 3.90 15.40 -14.50
CA TRP A 66 4.59 16.06 -15.59
C TRP A 66 5.13 17.36 -15.04
N VAL A 67 6.44 17.49 -15.03
CA VAL A 67 7.12 18.60 -14.38
C VAL A 67 8.15 19.22 -15.32
N ILE A 68 8.42 20.49 -15.07
CA ILE A 68 9.58 21.16 -15.68
C ILE A 68 10.72 21.09 -14.67
N ALA A 69 11.81 20.47 -15.07
CA ALA A 69 13.01 20.34 -14.28
C ALA A 69 14.09 21.30 -14.80
N GLY A 70 14.99 21.69 -13.90
CA GLY A 70 16.13 22.57 -14.21
C GLY A 70 15.82 24.05 -14.03
N THR A 71 16.80 24.88 -14.35
CA THR A 71 16.78 26.35 -14.17
C THR A 71 17.24 27.07 -15.43
N GLY A 72 16.81 28.31 -15.59
CA GLY A 72 17.21 29.17 -16.71
C GLY A 72 16.91 28.55 -18.08
N THR A 73 17.89 28.48 -18.93
CA THR A 73 17.80 27.89 -20.29
C THR A 73 17.91 26.36 -20.30
N ALA A 74 18.30 25.73 -19.20
CA ALA A 74 18.42 24.29 -19.04
C ALA A 74 17.13 23.64 -18.49
N ARG A 75 15.96 24.17 -18.83
CA ARG A 75 14.66 23.64 -18.41
C ARG A 75 14.20 22.55 -19.38
N VAL A 76 13.81 21.42 -18.85
CA VAL A 76 13.30 20.27 -19.63
C VAL A 76 12.00 19.74 -19.01
N ALA A 77 11.11 19.29 -19.87
CA ALA A 77 9.93 18.57 -19.43
C ALA A 77 10.31 17.13 -19.04
N VAL A 78 9.85 16.70 -17.88
CA VAL A 78 10.13 15.36 -17.34
C VAL A 78 8.84 14.72 -16.88
N THR A 79 8.69 13.45 -17.15
CA THR A 79 7.60 12.63 -16.60
C THR A 79 8.12 11.79 -15.46
N GLU A 80 7.51 11.95 -14.30
CA GLU A 80 7.79 11.17 -13.11
C GLU A 80 6.67 10.16 -12.84
N LEU A 81 7.06 8.96 -12.45
CA LEU A 81 6.18 7.94 -11.88
C LEU A 81 6.49 7.84 -10.39
N LEU A 82 5.45 7.85 -9.57
CA LEU A 82 5.61 7.84 -8.12
C LEU A 82 4.78 6.73 -7.49
N SER A 83 5.28 6.22 -6.38
CA SER A 83 4.60 5.29 -5.50
C SER A 83 4.48 5.90 -4.10
N PHE A 84 3.32 5.74 -3.48
CA PHE A 84 3.09 6.19 -2.10
C PHE A 84 3.51 5.09 -1.11
N ASP A 85 4.44 5.41 -0.24
CA ASP A 85 4.99 4.46 0.74
C ASP A 85 4.21 4.41 2.07
N GLY A 86 3.05 5.08 2.14
CA GLY A 86 2.24 5.25 3.35
C GLY A 86 2.53 6.55 4.10
N ARG A 87 3.54 7.31 3.69
CA ARG A 87 3.95 8.59 4.30
C ARG A 87 4.11 9.69 3.26
N VAL A 88 4.86 9.42 2.21
CA VAL A 88 5.16 10.36 1.13
C VAL A 88 5.16 9.66 -0.21
N TRP A 89 5.00 10.43 -1.28
CA TRP A 89 5.20 9.98 -2.64
C TRP A 89 6.69 9.89 -2.94
N ARG A 90 7.11 8.75 -3.51
CA ARG A 90 8.51 8.55 -3.90
C ARG A 90 8.62 8.27 -5.39
N PRO A 91 9.55 8.93 -6.08
CA PRO A 91 9.82 8.61 -7.47
C PRO A 91 10.33 7.17 -7.61
N VAL A 92 9.85 6.47 -8.63
CA VAL A 92 10.24 5.10 -8.95
C VAL A 92 10.68 5.02 -10.42
N SER A 93 11.47 4.02 -10.75
CA SER A 93 11.97 3.83 -12.10
C SER A 93 10.84 3.48 -13.08
N ARG A 94 10.58 4.34 -14.06
CA ARG A 94 9.66 4.08 -15.17
C ARG A 94 10.11 2.85 -15.97
N GLN A 95 11.40 2.70 -16.22
CA GLN A 95 11.94 1.57 -16.95
C GLN A 95 11.62 0.23 -16.30
N GLN A 96 11.59 0.18 -14.96
CA GLN A 96 11.29 -1.03 -14.22
C GLN A 96 9.78 -1.26 -14.06
N ARG A 97 9.00 -0.19 -13.95
CA ARG A 97 7.57 -0.25 -13.59
C ARG A 97 6.62 -0.13 -14.77
N CYS A 98 7.04 0.49 -15.87
CA CYS A 98 6.22 0.66 -17.07
C CYS A 98 6.11 -0.65 -17.86
N ARG A 99 5.34 -1.57 -17.31
CA ARG A 99 4.99 -2.85 -17.94
C ARG A 99 3.47 -2.99 -17.99
N PRO A 100 2.90 -3.62 -19.03
CA PRO A 100 1.46 -3.88 -19.10
C PRO A 100 0.96 -4.58 -17.84
N ALA A 101 -0.23 -4.19 -17.36
CA ALA A 101 -0.93 -4.74 -16.20
C ALA A 101 -0.24 -4.61 -14.83
N THR A 102 0.85 -3.85 -14.71
CA THR A 102 1.53 -3.61 -13.41
C THR A 102 1.09 -2.31 -12.74
N LEU A 103 0.50 -1.41 -13.49
CA LEU A 103 0.03 -0.09 -13.04
C LEU A 103 -1.45 0.07 -13.40
N PRO A 104 -2.19 0.90 -12.65
CA PRO A 104 -3.51 1.32 -13.08
C PRO A 104 -3.46 1.91 -14.50
N ALA A 105 -4.47 1.62 -15.32
CA ALA A 105 -4.45 1.95 -16.74
C ALA A 105 -4.22 3.45 -17.02
N GLN A 106 -4.81 4.33 -16.21
CA GLN A 106 -4.62 5.77 -16.36
C GLN A 106 -3.18 6.19 -16.02
N ILE A 107 -2.62 5.66 -14.94
CA ILE A 107 -1.24 5.92 -14.54
C ILE A 107 -0.29 5.41 -15.63
N TYR A 108 -0.51 4.20 -16.12
CA TYR A 108 0.30 3.62 -17.19
C TYR A 108 0.32 4.51 -18.44
N ARG A 109 -0.85 4.96 -18.91
CA ARG A 109 -0.94 5.84 -20.08
C ARG A 109 -0.24 7.18 -19.87
N ARG A 110 -0.38 7.78 -18.70
CA ARG A 110 0.17 9.12 -18.42
C ARG A 110 1.65 9.12 -18.06
N ALA A 111 2.12 8.07 -17.37
CA ALA A 111 3.50 7.96 -16.93
C ALA A 111 4.42 7.25 -17.92
N CYS A 112 3.91 6.31 -18.71
CA CYS A 112 4.76 5.42 -19.49
C CYS A 112 4.85 5.77 -20.97
N PHE A 113 3.90 6.52 -21.51
CA PHE A 113 3.88 6.94 -22.91
C PHE A 113 4.19 8.43 -23.15
N SER A 114 4.40 9.19 -22.09
CA SER A 114 4.84 10.59 -22.20
C SER A 114 6.36 10.69 -22.06
N ASN A 115 6.95 11.59 -22.77
CA ASN A 115 8.38 11.89 -22.68
C ASN A 115 8.69 12.75 -21.46
#